data_3ba67dd10fcbfa1926422929584780d9
#
_entry.id   3ba67dd10fcbfa1926422929584780d9
#
_cell.length_a   1.000
_cell.length_b   1.000
_cell.length_c   1.000
_cell.angle_alpha   90.00
_cell.angle_beta   90.00
_cell.angle_gamma   90.00
#
_symmetry.space_group_name_H-M   'P 1'
#
loop_
_entity.id
_entity.type
_entity.pdbx_description
1 polymer ?
#
loop_
_entity_poly.entity_id
_entity_poly.type
_entity_poly.pdbx_seq_one_letter_code
_entity_poly.pdbx_strand_id
1 'polypeptide(L)'
;MRQNIKGPIRARVLAPQRCAQCGDTPLDDGVKLVVDHKIPVAWGGNNELENLQPLCEQCNAEKRDFYATYDPYAEQIRAAVQQDEPHGRIGELLKALDGQWVPAELIGVVASMHQYQDDWQRRLRELRNLGWTYENRVIRPRGGRSISEYRLTHWEPWPKGPIAAAAKRKQSKHQPE
;
A
#
# COMPACT_ATOMS: atom_id res chain seq x y z
N MET A 1 -2.00 14.84 15.89
CA MET A 1 -0.70 15.34 16.38
C MET A 1 0.38 14.99 15.37
N ARG A 2 1.16 15.96 14.90
CA ARG A 2 2.37 15.67 14.10
C ARG A 2 3.38 15.00 15.01
N GLN A 3 3.69 13.74 14.81
CA GLN A 3 4.79 13.09 15.51
C GLN A 3 6.11 13.69 15.03
N ASN A 4 6.91 14.17 15.97
CA ASN A 4 8.18 14.82 15.65
C ASN A 4 9.23 13.74 15.31
N ILE A 5 9.54 13.60 14.03
CA ILE A 5 10.57 12.67 13.57
C ILE A 5 11.94 13.22 13.95
N LYS A 6 12.70 12.43 14.72
CA LYS A 6 14.03 12.81 15.25
C LYS A 6 14.99 13.24 14.13
N GLY A 7 15.84 14.21 14.41
CA GLY A 7 16.78 14.80 13.44
C GLY A 7 17.60 13.81 12.63
N PRO A 8 18.22 12.77 13.23
CA PRO A 8 18.99 11.76 12.49
C PRO A 8 18.14 10.96 11.50
N ILE A 9 16.92 10.56 11.87
CA ILE A 9 16.00 9.84 10.98
C ILE A 9 15.57 10.77 9.84
N ARG A 10 15.20 12.01 10.16
CA ARG A 10 14.83 13.02 9.17
C ARG A 10 15.96 13.23 8.15
N ALA A 11 17.19 13.37 8.59
CA ALA A 11 18.35 13.55 7.73
C ALA A 11 18.53 12.36 6.76
N ARG A 12 18.39 11.13 7.25
CA ARG A 12 18.49 9.91 6.43
C ARG A 12 17.38 9.84 5.38
N VAL A 13 16.14 10.17 5.75
CA VAL A 13 15.01 10.15 4.81
C VAL A 13 15.20 11.20 3.71
N LEU A 14 15.71 12.37 4.04
CA LEU A 14 15.92 13.47 3.09
C LEU A 14 17.25 13.37 2.31
N ALA A 15 18.14 12.45 2.68
CA ALA A 15 19.46 12.30 2.04
C ALA A 15 19.43 12.12 0.51
N PRO A 16 18.42 11.42 -0.09
CA PRO A 16 18.33 11.31 -1.55
C PRO A 16 18.12 12.63 -2.29
N GLN A 17 17.74 13.71 -1.60
CA GLN A 17 17.49 15.06 -2.17
C GLN A 17 16.54 15.04 -3.38
N ARG A 18 15.56 14.14 -3.37
CA ARG A 18 14.62 13.92 -4.47
C ARG A 18 13.25 13.49 -3.93
N CYS A 19 12.18 14.04 -4.50
CA CYS A 19 10.82 13.59 -4.22
C CYS A 19 10.64 12.14 -4.69
N ALA A 20 10.16 11.28 -3.79
CA ALA A 20 9.93 9.86 -4.09
C ALA A 20 8.79 9.63 -5.11
N GLN A 21 7.88 10.61 -5.28
CA GLN A 21 6.72 10.50 -6.15
C GLN A 21 6.95 11.10 -7.54
N CYS A 22 7.29 12.41 -7.63
CA CYS A 22 7.48 13.09 -8.91
C CYS A 22 8.94 13.08 -9.41
N GLY A 23 9.89 12.86 -8.51
CA GLY A 23 11.30 12.88 -8.84
C GLY A 23 11.96 14.27 -8.77
N ASP A 24 11.21 15.33 -8.51
CA ASP A 24 11.74 16.69 -8.43
C ASP A 24 12.75 16.84 -7.30
N THR A 25 13.73 17.73 -7.52
CA THR A 25 14.81 17.98 -6.58
C THR A 25 14.80 19.44 -6.09
N PRO A 26 15.30 19.71 -4.87
CA PRO A 26 15.48 21.09 -4.41
C PRO A 26 16.41 21.91 -5.30
N LEU A 27 17.42 21.26 -5.87
CA LEU A 27 18.45 21.94 -6.66
C LEU A 27 17.96 22.36 -8.04
N ASP A 28 17.32 21.44 -8.76
CA ASP A 28 16.95 21.67 -10.17
C ASP A 28 15.56 22.30 -10.29
N ASP A 29 14.63 21.90 -9.41
CA ASP A 29 13.21 22.26 -9.50
C ASP A 29 12.76 23.23 -8.40
N GLY A 30 13.66 23.57 -7.46
CA GLY A 30 13.37 24.51 -6.37
C GLY A 30 12.34 24.02 -5.37
N VAL A 31 12.02 22.72 -5.35
CA VAL A 31 11.01 22.17 -4.44
C VAL A 31 11.56 22.00 -3.04
N LYS A 32 10.70 22.17 -2.03
CA LYS A 32 11.02 21.84 -0.66
C LYS A 32 10.59 20.44 -0.32
N LEU A 33 11.51 19.61 0.17
CA LEU A 33 11.22 18.25 0.60
C LEU A 33 10.80 18.21 2.06
N VAL A 34 9.79 17.38 2.33
CA VAL A 34 9.31 17.06 3.67
C VAL A 34 9.36 15.56 3.90
N VAL A 35 9.45 15.14 5.16
CA VAL A 35 9.32 13.73 5.53
C VAL A 35 7.84 13.39 5.64
N ASP A 36 7.43 12.34 4.94
CA ASP A 36 6.08 11.82 4.92
C ASP A 36 6.06 10.35 5.33
N HIS A 37 4.95 9.91 5.96
CA HIS A 37 4.70 8.51 6.27
C HIS A 37 4.04 7.83 5.08
N LYS A 38 4.63 6.74 4.57
CA LYS A 38 4.00 5.94 3.50
C LYS A 38 2.61 5.47 3.91
N ILE A 39 2.50 4.90 5.12
CA ILE A 39 1.23 4.62 5.80
C ILE A 39 1.05 5.66 6.90
N PRO A 40 -0.05 6.41 6.90
CA PRO A 40 -0.34 7.39 7.95
C PRO A 40 -0.34 6.77 9.35
N VAL A 41 0.08 7.52 10.34
CA VAL A 41 0.04 7.08 11.76
C VAL A 41 -1.39 6.72 12.18
N ALA A 42 -2.40 7.43 11.67
CA ALA A 42 -3.81 7.13 11.91
C ALA A 42 -4.20 5.71 11.46
N TRP A 43 -3.52 5.16 10.47
CA TRP A 43 -3.74 3.80 9.94
C TRP A 43 -2.77 2.77 10.52
N GLY A 44 -2.04 3.11 11.57
CA GLY A 44 -1.07 2.22 12.23
C GLY A 44 0.35 2.30 11.68
N GLY A 45 0.65 3.26 10.83
CA GLY A 45 2.02 3.54 10.37
C GLY A 45 2.93 3.94 11.52
N ASN A 46 4.20 3.54 11.45
CA ASN A 46 5.24 3.83 12.45
C ASN A 46 6.24 4.88 11.95
N ASN A 47 7.20 5.25 12.79
CA ASN A 47 8.26 6.20 12.48
C ASN A 47 9.56 5.54 11.99
N GLU A 48 9.51 4.26 11.63
CA GLU A 48 10.67 3.54 11.10
C GLU A 48 10.99 4.01 9.67
N LEU A 49 12.25 3.90 9.28
CA LEU A 49 12.73 4.37 7.96
C LEU A 49 11.95 3.76 6.80
N GLU A 50 11.55 2.51 6.93
CA GLU A 50 10.80 1.75 5.92
C GLU A 50 9.45 2.36 5.63
N ASN A 51 8.84 3.02 6.63
CA ASN A 51 7.55 3.71 6.50
C ASN A 51 7.70 5.19 6.17
N LEU A 52 8.92 5.71 6.02
CA LEU A 52 9.15 7.13 5.75
C LEU A 52 9.67 7.34 4.32
N GLN A 53 9.36 8.49 3.76
CA GLN A 53 9.79 8.89 2.41
C GLN A 53 9.95 10.40 2.29
N PRO A 54 10.81 10.88 1.38
CA PRO A 54 10.89 12.28 1.04
C PRO A 54 9.82 12.61 -0.01
N LEU A 55 8.97 13.59 0.24
CA LEU A 55 8.03 14.15 -0.75
C LEU A 55 8.23 15.66 -0.87
N CYS A 56 7.98 16.21 -2.05
CA CYS A 56 7.81 17.66 -2.18
C CYS A 56 6.46 18.08 -1.54
N GLU A 57 6.32 19.34 -1.17
CA GLU A 57 5.13 19.84 -0.48
C GLU A 57 3.85 19.58 -1.30
N GLN A 58 3.92 19.69 -2.64
CA GLN A 58 2.79 19.41 -3.52
C GLN A 58 2.38 17.93 -3.49
N CYS A 59 3.30 17.00 -3.73
CA CYS A 59 3.00 15.56 -3.68
C CYS A 59 2.52 15.13 -2.29
N ASN A 60 3.05 15.72 -1.22
CA ASN A 60 2.60 15.46 0.14
C ASN A 60 1.16 15.94 0.38
N ALA A 61 0.77 17.08 -0.18
CA ALA A 61 -0.60 17.58 -0.09
C ALA A 61 -1.57 16.69 -0.88
N GLU A 62 -1.24 16.36 -2.13
CA GLU A 62 -2.04 15.47 -2.97
C GLU A 62 -2.26 14.10 -2.33
N LYS A 63 -1.19 13.52 -1.77
CA LYS A 63 -1.27 12.26 -1.04
C LYS A 63 -2.20 12.34 0.18
N ARG A 64 -2.08 13.40 0.96
CA ARG A 64 -2.93 13.62 2.13
C ARG A 64 -4.41 13.70 1.74
N ASP A 65 -4.73 14.45 0.68
CA ASP A 65 -6.09 14.61 0.19
C ASP A 65 -6.65 13.27 -0.34
N PHE A 66 -5.82 12.51 -1.06
CA PHE A 66 -6.16 11.16 -1.51
C PHE A 66 -6.47 10.22 -0.33
N TYR A 67 -5.62 10.19 0.70
CA TYR A 67 -5.85 9.31 1.85
C TYR A 67 -7.03 9.76 2.73
N ALA A 68 -7.35 11.05 2.77
CA ALA A 68 -8.52 11.54 3.49
C ALA A 68 -9.84 10.92 2.98
N THR A 69 -9.90 10.50 1.72
CA THR A 69 -11.07 9.81 1.17
C THR A 69 -11.33 8.45 1.83
N TYR A 70 -10.33 7.85 2.47
CA TYR A 70 -10.40 6.57 3.18
C TYR A 70 -10.48 6.70 4.70
N ASP A 71 -10.50 7.92 5.24
CA ASP A 71 -10.61 8.16 6.69
C ASP A 71 -11.81 7.43 7.35
N PRO A 72 -12.99 7.30 6.70
CA PRO A 72 -14.10 6.52 7.26
C PRO A 72 -13.77 5.04 7.51
N TYR A 73 -12.75 4.51 6.87
CA TYR A 73 -12.29 3.12 6.96
C TYR A 73 -10.99 2.96 7.75
N ALA A 74 -10.54 4.02 8.44
CA ALA A 74 -9.22 4.05 9.09
C ALA A 74 -9.00 2.91 10.09
N GLU A 75 -10.02 2.50 10.85
CA GLU A 75 -9.90 1.37 11.79
C GLU A 75 -9.68 0.04 11.08
N GLN A 76 -10.46 -0.22 10.03
CA GLN A 76 -10.37 -1.45 9.24
C GLN A 76 -9.03 -1.51 8.49
N ILE A 77 -8.57 -0.39 7.94
CA ILE A 77 -7.24 -0.30 7.29
C ILE A 77 -6.14 -0.54 8.32
N ARG A 78 -6.27 0.00 9.53
CA ARG A 78 -5.33 -0.27 10.63
C ARG A 78 -5.28 -1.75 10.96
N ALA A 79 -6.42 -2.42 11.05
CA ALA A 79 -6.49 -3.86 11.29
C ALA A 79 -5.83 -4.66 10.15
N ALA A 80 -6.02 -4.25 8.90
CA ALA A 80 -5.36 -4.85 7.75
C ALA A 80 -3.82 -4.68 7.81
N VAL A 81 -3.35 -3.50 8.14
CA VAL A 81 -1.91 -3.19 8.27
C VAL A 81 -1.23 -4.05 9.33
N GLN A 82 -1.94 -4.45 10.39
CA GLN A 82 -1.40 -5.28 11.49
C GLN A 82 -1.30 -6.77 11.14
N GLN A 83 -1.78 -7.22 10.00
CA GLN A 83 -1.64 -8.62 9.58
C GLN A 83 -0.16 -8.97 9.33
N ASP A 84 0.28 -10.12 9.82
CA ASP A 84 1.68 -10.54 9.72
C ASP A 84 2.12 -10.78 8.27
N GLU A 85 1.26 -11.43 7.48
CA GLU A 85 1.57 -11.80 6.11
C GLU A 85 1.03 -10.78 5.09
N PRO A 86 1.78 -10.50 3.99
CA PRO A 86 1.33 -9.61 2.93
C PRO A 86 -0.02 -10.00 2.33
N HIS A 87 -0.32 -11.30 2.20
CA HIS A 87 -1.62 -11.79 1.74
C HIS A 87 -2.76 -11.34 2.66
N GLY A 88 -2.53 -11.46 3.98
CA GLY A 88 -3.49 -11.01 5.00
C GLY A 88 -3.70 -9.51 4.92
N ARG A 89 -2.63 -8.71 4.80
CA ARG A 89 -2.73 -7.26 4.65
C ARG A 89 -3.54 -6.85 3.42
N ILE A 90 -3.26 -7.46 2.27
CA ILE A 90 -3.99 -7.19 1.02
C ILE A 90 -5.46 -7.60 1.15
N GLY A 91 -5.72 -8.82 1.62
CA GLY A 91 -7.07 -9.34 1.72
C GLY A 91 -7.94 -8.58 2.70
N GLU A 92 -7.43 -8.28 3.91
CA GLU A 92 -8.19 -7.49 4.89
C GLU A 92 -8.42 -6.05 4.43
N LEU A 93 -7.48 -5.43 3.70
CA LEU A 93 -7.71 -4.13 3.06
C LEU A 93 -8.87 -4.19 2.06
N LEU A 94 -8.87 -5.17 1.17
CA LEU A 94 -9.92 -5.34 0.16
C LEU A 94 -11.29 -5.63 0.80
N LYS A 95 -11.33 -6.41 1.89
CA LYS A 95 -12.55 -6.63 2.69
C LYS A 95 -13.04 -5.35 3.37
N ALA A 96 -12.11 -4.57 3.94
CA ALA A 96 -12.45 -3.29 4.58
C ALA A 96 -13.10 -2.30 3.59
N LEU A 97 -12.68 -2.37 2.33
CA LEU A 97 -13.16 -1.52 1.24
C LEU A 97 -14.08 -2.32 0.28
N ASP A 98 -14.87 -3.25 0.82
CA ASP A 98 -15.72 -4.14 0.03
C ASP A 98 -16.63 -3.37 -0.95
N GLY A 99 -16.67 -3.86 -2.19
CA GLY A 99 -17.43 -3.25 -3.29
C GLY A 99 -16.83 -1.95 -3.87
N GLN A 100 -15.75 -1.41 -3.28
CA GLN A 100 -15.08 -0.22 -3.78
C GLN A 100 -13.90 -0.56 -4.70
N TRP A 101 -13.59 0.38 -5.60
CA TRP A 101 -12.38 0.32 -6.40
C TRP A 101 -11.19 0.85 -5.60
N VAL A 102 -10.22 -0.01 -5.33
CA VAL A 102 -9.04 0.26 -4.50
C VAL A 102 -7.83 0.46 -5.42
N PRO A 103 -7.16 1.62 -5.37
CA PRO A 103 -5.99 1.86 -6.19
C PRO A 103 -4.83 0.91 -5.87
N ALA A 104 -4.13 0.48 -6.93
CA ALA A 104 -2.95 -0.37 -6.83
C ALA A 104 -1.89 0.20 -5.88
N GLU A 105 -1.71 1.51 -5.87
CA GLU A 105 -0.77 2.19 -4.99
C GLU A 105 -1.10 1.95 -3.51
N LEU A 106 -2.37 2.09 -3.12
CA LEU A 106 -2.80 1.82 -1.74
C LEU A 106 -2.57 0.36 -1.34
N ILE A 107 -2.91 -0.58 -2.24
CA ILE A 107 -2.67 -2.01 -2.00
C ILE A 107 -1.18 -2.28 -1.80
N GLY A 108 -0.32 -1.73 -2.67
CA GLY A 108 1.12 -1.89 -2.59
C GLY A 108 1.73 -1.34 -1.31
N VAL A 109 1.28 -0.16 -0.87
CA VAL A 109 1.72 0.47 0.37
C VAL A 109 1.33 -0.38 1.58
N VAL A 110 0.09 -0.84 1.66
CA VAL A 110 -0.40 -1.70 2.77
C VAL A 110 0.28 -3.06 2.76
N ALA A 111 0.47 -3.67 1.60
CA ALA A 111 1.18 -4.94 1.46
C ALA A 111 2.62 -4.88 1.96
N SER A 112 3.29 -3.73 1.74
CA SER A 112 4.69 -3.51 2.08
C SER A 112 4.93 -3.07 3.53
N MET A 113 3.89 -2.96 4.33
CA MET A 113 4.05 -2.69 5.75
C MET A 113 4.89 -3.80 6.41
N HIS A 114 5.78 -3.46 7.33
CA HIS A 114 6.76 -4.34 8.00
C HIS A 114 7.89 -4.86 7.11
N GLN A 115 7.63 -5.16 5.85
CA GLN A 115 8.66 -5.61 4.90
C GLN A 115 8.25 -5.21 3.48
N TYR A 116 9.15 -4.54 2.75
CA TYR A 116 8.93 -4.14 1.37
C TYR A 116 8.56 -5.34 0.48
N GLN A 117 7.49 -5.19 -0.30
CA GLN A 117 6.98 -6.22 -1.21
C GLN A 117 7.13 -5.73 -2.65
N ASP A 118 8.19 -6.10 -3.32
CA ASP A 118 8.44 -5.74 -4.71
C ASP A 118 7.38 -6.33 -5.66
N ASP A 119 6.94 -7.57 -5.39
CA ASP A 119 5.92 -8.28 -6.17
C ASP A 119 4.62 -8.51 -5.36
N TRP A 120 4.02 -7.43 -4.84
CA TRP A 120 2.75 -7.51 -4.12
C TRP A 120 1.61 -8.01 -5.02
N GLN A 121 1.68 -7.76 -6.33
CA GLN A 121 0.69 -8.24 -7.31
C GLN A 121 0.65 -9.77 -7.34
N ARG A 122 1.78 -10.43 -7.15
CA ARG A 122 1.81 -11.88 -7.02
C ARG A 122 1.04 -12.32 -5.79
N ARG A 123 1.19 -11.65 -4.63
CA ARG A 123 0.44 -11.96 -3.41
C ARG A 123 -1.06 -11.79 -3.63
N LEU A 124 -1.47 -10.75 -4.34
CA LEU A 124 -2.86 -10.55 -4.73
C LEU A 124 -3.37 -11.68 -5.64
N ARG A 125 -2.59 -12.10 -6.64
CA ARG A 125 -2.97 -13.24 -7.51
C ARG A 125 -3.08 -14.56 -6.74
N GLU A 126 -2.21 -14.78 -5.78
CA GLU A 126 -2.21 -15.99 -4.93
C GLU A 126 -3.49 -16.11 -4.07
N LEU A 127 -4.20 -15.02 -3.78
CA LEU A 127 -5.49 -15.07 -3.10
C LEU A 127 -6.55 -15.84 -3.91
N ARG A 128 -6.46 -15.85 -5.23
CA ARG A 128 -7.34 -16.65 -6.09
C ARG A 128 -7.24 -18.15 -5.80
N ASN A 129 -6.07 -18.62 -5.40
CA ASN A 129 -5.85 -20.02 -5.00
C ASN A 129 -6.59 -20.38 -3.69
N LEU A 130 -7.00 -19.36 -2.93
CA LEU A 130 -7.77 -19.51 -1.70
C LEU A 130 -9.29 -19.34 -1.93
N GLY A 131 -9.73 -19.19 -3.19
CA GLY A 131 -11.13 -18.99 -3.54
C GLY A 131 -11.58 -17.52 -3.60
N TRP A 132 -10.68 -16.58 -3.39
CA TRP A 132 -10.97 -15.16 -3.50
C TRP A 132 -11.06 -14.72 -4.96
N THR A 133 -12.00 -13.84 -5.26
CA THR A 133 -12.12 -13.24 -6.59
C THR A 133 -12.18 -11.72 -6.52
N TYR A 134 -11.63 -11.08 -7.54
CA TYR A 134 -11.62 -9.64 -7.67
C TYR A 134 -11.59 -9.26 -9.15
N GLU A 135 -12.11 -8.09 -9.44
CA GLU A 135 -12.01 -7.42 -10.73
C GLU A 135 -10.87 -6.42 -10.74
N ASN A 136 -10.38 -6.10 -11.91
CA ASN A 136 -9.42 -5.01 -12.11
C ASN A 136 -9.81 -4.13 -13.27
N ARG A 137 -9.46 -2.86 -13.19
CA ARG A 137 -9.59 -1.90 -14.28
C ARG A 137 -8.40 -0.95 -14.31
N VAL A 138 -8.21 -0.30 -15.45
CA VAL A 138 -7.24 0.79 -15.60
C VAL A 138 -8.02 2.05 -15.94
N ILE A 139 -7.87 3.08 -15.13
CA ILE A 139 -8.41 4.40 -15.42
C ILE A 139 -7.29 5.32 -15.93
N ARG A 140 -7.64 6.25 -16.82
CA ARG A 140 -6.71 7.23 -17.40
C ARG A 140 -7.30 8.63 -17.18
N PRO A 141 -6.98 9.29 -16.06
CA PRO A 141 -7.39 10.67 -15.86
C PRO A 141 -6.83 11.56 -16.97
N ARG A 142 -7.57 12.59 -17.37
CA ARG A 142 -7.09 13.55 -18.38
C ARG A 142 -5.78 14.19 -17.90
N GLY A 143 -4.70 14.04 -18.69
CA GLY A 143 -3.39 14.59 -18.38
C GLY A 143 -2.62 13.87 -17.27
N GLY A 144 -3.16 12.75 -16.75
CA GLY A 144 -2.59 12.01 -15.66
C GLY A 144 -2.00 10.64 -16.04
N ARG A 145 -1.29 10.05 -15.10
CA ARG A 145 -0.77 8.69 -15.18
C ARG A 145 -1.90 7.67 -15.12
N SER A 146 -1.77 6.55 -15.84
CA SER A 146 -2.70 5.43 -15.74
C SER A 146 -2.70 4.85 -14.33
N ILE A 147 -3.89 4.63 -13.76
CA ILE A 147 -4.09 4.09 -12.43
C ILE A 147 -4.78 2.74 -12.56
N SER A 148 -4.16 1.69 -12.03
CA SER A 148 -4.80 0.40 -11.87
C SER A 148 -5.59 0.35 -10.59
N GLU A 149 -6.81 -0.19 -10.63
CA GLU A 149 -7.67 -0.35 -9.46
C GLU A 149 -8.21 -1.77 -9.40
N TYR A 150 -8.48 -2.23 -8.20
CA TYR A 150 -9.00 -3.57 -7.91
C TYR A 150 -10.25 -3.46 -7.04
N ARG A 151 -11.22 -4.36 -7.27
CA ARG A 151 -12.46 -4.44 -6.50
C ARG A 151 -12.71 -5.89 -6.09
N LEU A 152 -12.84 -6.14 -4.79
CA LEU A 152 -13.21 -7.46 -4.26
C LEU A 152 -14.62 -7.83 -4.73
N THR A 153 -14.80 -9.05 -5.21
CA THR A 153 -16.10 -9.59 -5.63
C THR A 153 -16.55 -10.77 -4.81
N HIS A 154 -15.60 -11.53 -4.25
CA HIS A 154 -15.87 -12.65 -3.35
C HIS A 154 -14.64 -12.95 -2.49
N TRP A 155 -14.86 -13.44 -1.28
CA TRP A 155 -13.81 -13.89 -0.39
C TRP A 155 -14.24 -15.13 0.40
N GLU A 156 -13.26 -15.95 0.76
CA GLU A 156 -13.41 -17.12 1.62
C GLU A 156 -12.71 -16.89 2.97
N PRO A 157 -13.12 -17.55 4.03
CA PRO A 157 -12.42 -17.52 5.31
C PRO A 157 -10.94 -17.90 5.15
N TRP A 158 -10.08 -17.25 5.93
CA TRP A 158 -8.67 -17.56 5.92
C TRP A 158 -8.39 -19.01 6.31
N PRO A 159 -7.40 -19.66 5.68
CA PRO A 159 -7.00 -21.00 6.02
C PRO A 159 -6.46 -21.05 7.45
N LYS A 160 -6.57 -22.22 8.09
CA LYS A 160 -5.87 -22.47 9.35
C LYS A 160 -4.36 -22.55 9.08
N GLY A 161 -3.57 -21.70 9.75
CA GLY A 161 -2.10 -21.62 9.60
C GLY A 161 -1.64 -20.59 8.56
N PRO A 162 -0.36 -20.65 8.15
CA PRO A 162 0.25 -19.64 7.29
C PRO A 162 -0.45 -19.50 5.92
N ILE A 163 -0.91 -18.29 5.61
CA ILE A 163 -1.66 -17.99 4.38
C ILE A 163 -0.80 -18.28 3.14
N ALA A 164 0.46 -17.83 3.15
CA ALA A 164 1.38 -18.03 2.03
C ALA A 164 1.59 -19.51 1.68
N ALA A 165 1.64 -20.39 2.68
CA ALA A 165 1.78 -21.83 2.48
C ALA A 165 0.52 -22.44 1.86
N ALA A 166 -0.66 -22.01 2.30
CA ALA A 166 -1.94 -22.47 1.76
C ALA A 166 -2.14 -22.00 0.31
N ALA A 167 -1.81 -20.74 0.01
CA ALA A 167 -1.92 -20.15 -1.32
C ALA A 167 -1.02 -20.87 -2.35
N LYS A 168 0.18 -21.28 -1.98
CA LYS A 168 1.11 -22.03 -2.85
C LYS A 168 0.64 -23.49 -3.10
N ARG A 169 0.05 -24.17 -2.13
CA ARG A 169 -0.34 -25.60 -2.25
C ARG A 169 -1.43 -25.84 -3.30
N LYS A 170 -2.30 -24.88 -3.58
CA LYS A 170 -3.33 -25.03 -4.61
C LYS A 170 -2.76 -24.92 -6.04
N GLN A 171 -1.65 -24.22 -6.25
CA GLN A 171 -0.98 -24.16 -7.57
C GLN A 171 -0.42 -25.52 -8.01
N SER A 172 0.07 -26.35 -7.07
CA SER A 172 0.63 -27.67 -7.41
C SER A 172 -0.39 -28.73 -7.78
N LYS A 173 -1.70 -28.52 -7.51
CA LYS A 173 -2.76 -29.46 -7.87
C LYS A 173 -3.40 -29.21 -9.26
N HIS A 174 -2.97 -28.19 -9.98
CA HIS A 174 -3.51 -27.79 -11.27
C HIS A 174 -2.50 -27.90 -12.43
N GLN A 175 -1.44 -28.74 -12.29
CA GLN A 175 -0.68 -29.19 -13.45
C GLN A 175 -1.40 -30.43 -14.00
N PRO A 176 -2.02 -30.37 -15.18
CA PRO A 176 -2.49 -31.57 -15.87
C PRO A 176 -1.27 -32.38 -16.30
N GLU A 177 -1.31 -33.69 -16.08
CA GLU A 177 -0.40 -34.67 -16.68
C GLU A 177 -0.44 -34.59 -18.20
#